data_f9040ad58eb20e899ddcbb9caea0e0c0
#
_entry.id   f9040ad58eb20e899ddcbb9caea0e0c0
#
_cell.length_a   1.000
_cell.length_b   1.000
_cell.length_c   1.000
_cell.angle_alpha   90.00
_cell.angle_beta   90.00
_cell.angle_gamma   90.00
#
_symmetry.space_group_name_H-M   'P 1'
#
loop_
_entity.id
_entity.type
_entity.pdbx_description
1 polymer ?
#
loop_
_entity_poly.entity_id
_entity_poly.type
_entity_poly.pdbx_seq_one_letter_code
_entity_poly.pdbx_strand_id
1 'polypeptide(L)'
;MVLLLGEIINSAKKEFIKLFAEEYNQSIGVDDINIISAYMKCGKYYLLAITETNDKKTLALFTVTTDNRKVSLVDFRTIEI
;
A
#
# COMPACT_ATOMS: atom_id res chain seq x y z
N MET A 1 4.85 -21.72 8.37
CA MET A 1 5.52 -21.09 7.24
C MET A 1 5.57 -19.59 7.45
N VAL A 2 6.74 -19.02 7.29
CA VAL A 2 6.90 -17.57 7.47
C VAL A 2 6.59 -16.88 6.14
N LEU A 3 5.65 -15.94 6.15
CA LEU A 3 5.41 -15.09 5.01
C LEU A 3 6.59 -14.13 4.83
N LEU A 4 7.11 -14.07 3.62
CA LEU A 4 8.18 -13.14 3.32
C LEU A 4 7.61 -11.72 3.28
N LEU A 5 8.29 -10.82 3.94
CA LEU A 5 7.88 -9.40 3.97
C LEU A 5 7.72 -8.83 2.55
N GLY A 6 8.59 -9.26 1.61
CA GLY A 6 8.48 -8.83 0.23
C GLY A 6 7.17 -9.19 -0.43
N GLU A 7 6.62 -10.37 -0.14
CA GLU A 7 5.32 -10.80 -0.68
C GLU A 7 4.19 -9.93 -0.12
N ILE A 8 4.27 -9.61 1.16
CA ILE A 8 3.28 -8.76 1.82
C ILE A 8 3.31 -7.36 1.24
N ILE A 9 4.50 -6.81 1.05
CA ILE A 9 4.69 -5.50 0.44
C ILE A 9 4.13 -5.48 -0.98
N ASN A 10 4.40 -6.52 -1.77
CA ASN A 10 3.91 -6.59 -3.14
C ASN A 10 2.38 -6.65 -3.19
N SER A 11 1.76 -7.39 -2.28
CA SER A 11 0.30 -7.46 -2.19
C SER A 11 -0.30 -6.09 -1.89
N ALA A 12 0.30 -5.34 -0.97
CA ALA A 12 -0.15 -3.99 -0.64
C ALA A 12 0.05 -3.03 -1.82
N LYS A 13 1.18 -3.13 -2.52
CA LYS A 13 1.44 -2.28 -3.68
C LYS A 13 0.45 -2.52 -4.81
N LYS A 14 0.09 -3.78 -5.07
CA LYS A 14 -0.91 -4.11 -6.08
C LYS A 14 -2.27 -3.49 -5.75
N GLU A 15 -2.66 -3.56 -4.50
CA GLU A 15 -3.90 -2.94 -4.06
C GLU A 15 -3.84 -1.42 -4.19
N PHE A 16 -2.71 -0.82 -3.87
CA PHE A 16 -2.51 0.63 -4.02
C PHE A 16 -2.67 1.05 -5.48
N ILE A 17 -2.05 0.31 -6.41
CA ILE A 17 -2.14 0.59 -7.84
C ILE A 17 -3.60 0.58 -8.29
N LYS A 18 -4.35 -0.43 -7.86
CA LYS A 18 -5.77 -0.57 -8.19
C LYS A 18 -6.59 0.60 -7.66
N LEU A 19 -6.40 0.94 -6.39
CA LEU A 19 -7.13 2.03 -5.75
C LEU A 19 -6.81 3.38 -6.38
N PHE A 20 -5.55 3.60 -6.69
CA PHE A 20 -5.10 4.84 -7.33
C PHE A 20 -5.71 5.00 -8.72
N ALA A 21 -5.74 3.91 -9.49
CA ALA A 21 -6.35 3.93 -10.82
C ALA A 21 -7.85 4.19 -10.75
N GLU A 22 -8.53 3.60 -9.77
CA GLU A 22 -9.97 3.81 -9.59
C GLU A 22 -10.29 5.25 -9.19
N GLU A 23 -9.47 5.83 -8.30
CA GLU A 23 -9.74 7.17 -7.76
C GLU A 23 -9.36 8.28 -8.73
N TYR A 24 -8.23 8.15 -9.41
CA TYR A 24 -7.68 9.23 -10.23
C TYR A 24 -7.62 8.92 -11.71
N ASN A 25 -8.07 7.75 -12.12
CA ASN A 25 -7.98 7.29 -13.52
C ASN A 25 -6.55 7.44 -14.06
N GLN A 26 -5.59 7.10 -13.21
CA GLN A 26 -4.16 7.26 -13.50
C GLN A 26 -3.44 5.96 -13.14
N SER A 27 -2.52 5.54 -14.01
CA SER A 27 -1.74 4.33 -13.83
C SER A 27 -0.39 4.65 -13.21
N ILE A 28 -0.03 3.88 -12.18
CA ILE A 28 1.30 3.95 -11.57
C ILE A 28 1.87 2.54 -11.52
N GLY A 29 3.20 2.44 -11.47
CA GLY A 29 3.89 1.16 -11.39
C GLY A 29 4.30 0.82 -9.96
N VAL A 30 4.71 -0.43 -9.76
CA VAL A 30 5.19 -0.90 -8.46
C VAL A 30 6.37 -0.07 -7.98
N ASP A 31 7.23 0.36 -8.89
CA ASP A 31 8.42 1.14 -8.55
C ASP A 31 8.09 2.59 -8.15
N ASP A 32 6.88 3.04 -8.44
CA ASP A 32 6.44 4.38 -8.07
C ASP A 32 5.93 4.45 -6.64
N ILE A 33 5.83 3.32 -5.95
CA ILE A 33 5.30 3.23 -4.60
C ILE A 33 6.43 2.92 -3.63
N ASN A 34 6.54 3.72 -2.59
CA ASN A 34 7.50 3.50 -1.52
C ASN A 34 6.76 3.06 -0.26
N ILE A 35 7.28 2.03 0.39
CA ILE A 35 6.78 1.63 1.70
C ILE A 35 7.66 2.33 2.74
N ILE A 36 7.10 3.27 3.45
CA ILE A 36 7.85 4.10 4.40
C ILE A 36 7.76 3.59 5.84
N SER A 37 6.85 2.67 6.10
CA SER A 37 6.75 2.03 7.41
C SER A 37 6.10 0.67 7.26
N ALA A 38 6.64 -0.33 7.96
CA ALA A 38 6.10 -1.67 7.98
C ALA A 38 6.38 -2.29 9.35
N TYR A 39 5.33 -2.72 10.05
CA TYR A 39 5.50 -3.41 11.32
C TYR A 39 4.38 -4.41 11.52
N MET A 40 4.63 -5.40 12.38
CA MET A 40 3.66 -6.42 12.68
C MET A 40 3.11 -6.24 14.10
N LYS A 41 1.80 -6.40 14.24
CA LYS A 41 1.13 -6.35 15.53
C LYS A 41 -0.12 -7.23 15.48
N CYS A 42 -0.26 -8.12 16.45
CA CYS A 42 -1.46 -8.96 16.59
C CYS A 42 -1.83 -9.72 15.32
N GLY A 43 -0.85 -10.35 14.67
CA GLY A 43 -1.09 -11.16 13.48
C GLY A 43 -1.36 -10.38 12.20
N LYS A 44 -1.12 -9.08 12.21
CA LYS A 44 -1.28 -8.23 11.05
C LYS A 44 -0.03 -7.41 10.80
N TYR A 45 0.28 -7.21 9.53
CA TYR A 45 1.26 -6.21 9.13
C TYR A 45 0.55 -4.90 8.87
N TYR A 46 1.13 -3.82 9.33
CA TYR A 46 0.68 -2.46 9.07
C TYR A 46 1.69 -1.81 8.13
N LEU A 47 1.23 -1.41 6.96
CA LEU A 47 2.10 -0.88 5.92
C LEU A 47 1.64 0.51 5.53
N LEU A 48 2.56 1.46 5.58
CA LEU A 48 2.31 2.81 5.11
C LEU A 48 3.01 2.99 3.77
N ALA A 49 2.22 3.19 2.74
CA ALA A 49 2.69 3.32 1.37
C ALA A 49 2.49 4.74 0.89
N ILE A 50 3.40 5.21 0.06
CA ILE A 50 3.33 6.54 -0.50
C ILE A 50 3.69 6.50 -1.98
N THR A 51 2.99 7.29 -2.78
CA THR A 51 3.38 7.56 -4.16
C THR A 51 3.30 9.07 -4.41
N GLU A 52 4.17 9.55 -5.28
CA GLU A 52 4.22 10.96 -5.61
C GLU A 52 4.19 11.11 -7.12
N THR A 53 3.23 11.86 -7.61
CA THR A 53 3.13 12.22 -9.03
C THR A 53 3.45 13.71 -9.17
N ASN A 54 3.34 14.25 -10.39
CA ASN A 54 3.69 15.65 -10.63
C ASN A 54 2.84 16.64 -9.83
N ASP A 55 1.60 16.26 -9.53
CA ASP A 55 0.63 17.18 -8.95
C ASP A 55 0.08 16.74 -7.59
N LYS A 56 0.43 15.55 -7.11
CA LYS A 56 -0.14 15.06 -5.86
C LYS A 56 0.77 14.08 -5.15
N LYS A 57 0.58 13.96 -3.86
CA LYS A 57 1.24 12.99 -2.98
C LYS A 57 0.14 12.19 -2.29
N THR A 58 0.15 10.89 -2.47
CA THR A 58 -0.89 10.01 -1.96
C THR A 58 -0.31 9.02 -0.96
N LEU A 59 -0.95 8.94 0.21
CA LEU A 59 -0.57 8.00 1.25
C LEU A 59 -1.71 7.00 1.45
N ALA A 60 -1.34 5.74 1.67
CA ALA A 60 -2.30 4.70 2.00
C ALA A 60 -1.76 3.86 3.14
N LEU A 61 -2.61 3.63 4.12
CA LEU A 61 -2.30 2.72 5.23
C LEU A 61 -3.06 1.43 4.99
N PHE A 62 -2.32 0.32 4.90
CA PHE A 62 -2.89 -0.99 4.70
C PHE A 62 -2.62 -1.89 5.89
N THR A 63 -3.52 -2.85 6.10
CA THR A 63 -3.23 -4.00 6.94
C THR A 63 -3.24 -5.24 6.08
N VAL A 64 -2.32 -6.17 6.36
CA VAL A 64 -2.27 -7.47 5.69
C VAL A 64 -2.24 -8.54 6.75
N THR A 65 -3.22 -9.43 6.72
CA THR A 65 -3.26 -10.54 7.67
C THR A 65 -2.21 -11.59 7.29
N THR A 66 -1.58 -12.18 8.29
CA THR A 66 -0.48 -13.11 8.06
C THR A 66 -0.94 -14.50 7.63
N ASP A 67 -2.17 -14.87 7.97
CA ASP A 67 -2.68 -16.21 7.70
C ASP A 67 -3.26 -16.38 6.29
N ASN A 68 -3.99 -15.40 5.78
CA ASN A 68 -4.63 -15.49 4.47
C ASN A 68 -4.23 -14.38 3.50
N ARG A 69 -3.27 -13.54 3.87
CA ARG A 69 -2.77 -12.43 3.06
C ARG A 69 -3.86 -11.46 2.62
N LYS A 70 -4.88 -11.30 3.40
CA LYS A 70 -5.95 -10.36 3.08
C LYS A 70 -5.44 -8.95 3.28
N VAL A 71 -5.48 -8.16 2.21
CA VAL A 71 -5.09 -6.75 2.24
C VAL A 71 -6.34 -5.91 2.48
N SER A 72 -6.27 -5.05 3.48
CA SER A 72 -7.37 -4.14 3.80
C SER A 72 -6.86 -2.72 3.86
N LEU A 73 -7.59 -1.81 3.24
CA LEU A 73 -7.27 -0.39 3.28
C LEU A 73 -7.82 0.21 4.58
N VAL A 74 -6.95 0.88 5.33
CA VAL A 74 -7.34 1.55 6.57
C VAL A 74 -7.55 3.03 6.33
N ASP A 75 -6.66 3.66 5.57
CA ASP A 75 -6.73 5.09 5.30
C ASP A 75 -6.10 5.38 3.94
N PHE A 76 -6.64 6.39 3.26
CA PHE A 76 -6.18 6.77 1.94
C PHE A 76 -6.32 8.29 1.82
N ARG A 77 -5.20 8.97 1.73
CA ARG A 77 -5.17 10.43 1.71
C ARG A 77 -4.32 10.96 0.59
N THR A 78 -4.76 12.04 -0.02
CA THR A 78 -4.03 12.70 -1.08
C THR A 78 -3.85 14.18 -0.73
N ILE A 79 -2.64 14.66 -0.93
CA ILE A 79 -2.28 16.05 -0.78
C ILE A 79 -1.90 16.58 -2.15
N GLU A 80 -2.51 17.65 -2.58
CA GLU A 80 -2.15 18.30 -3.83
C GLU A 80 -0.92 19.19 -3.62
N ILE A 81 -0.02 19.09 -4.56
CA ILE A 81 1.24 19.83 -4.51
C ILE A 81 1.12 21.11 -5.31
#